data_dcee5d348f9af6a05947268168675cff
#
_entry.id   dcee5d348f9af6a05947268168675cff
#
_cell.length_a   1.000
_cell.length_b   1.000
_cell.length_c   1.000
_cell.angle_alpha   90.00
_cell.angle_beta   90.00
_cell.angle_gamma   90.00
#
_symmetry.space_group_name_H-M   'P 1'
#
loop_
_entity.id
_entity.type
_entity.pdbx_description
1 polymer ?
#
loop_
_entity_poly.entity_id
_entity_poly.type
_entity_poly.pdbx_seq_one_letter_code
_entity_poly.pdbx_strand_id
1 'polypeptide(L)'
;MLAQAPRAVEAIALPAPSPWGSLVIDTGRCTMCLACVGACPEAALADNPDKPQLRFTEKNCVQCGLCAGTCPEQAITLQPRLWLADGGKARKQMRVLNEAEPYRCIRCNAPFGTLRAIETMVGRLAGHAMFQGKAAERLKMCGDCRVIDIHTDPDEVKVTDL
;
A
#
# COMPACT_ATOMS: atom_id res chain seq x y z
N MET A 1 4.47 -29.80 -28.97
CA MET A 1 3.20 -30.47 -28.66
C MET A 1 2.14 -29.58 -27.96
N LEU A 2 2.36 -28.31 -27.75
CA LEU A 2 1.34 -27.37 -27.18
C LEU A 2 0.49 -26.65 -28.26
N ALA A 3 0.78 -26.85 -29.53
CA ALA A 3 0.08 -26.18 -30.63
C ALA A 3 -1.29 -26.80 -31.01
N GLN A 4 -1.73 -27.83 -30.31
CA GLN A 4 -3.01 -28.52 -30.57
C GLN A 4 -4.06 -28.33 -29.46
N ALA A 5 -3.81 -27.50 -28.45
CA ALA A 5 -4.83 -27.14 -27.48
C ALA A 5 -5.88 -26.24 -28.15
N PRO A 6 -7.16 -26.58 -28.16
CA PRO A 6 -8.19 -25.87 -28.93
C PRO A 6 -8.51 -24.45 -28.45
N ARG A 7 -7.94 -23.97 -27.35
CA ARG A 7 -7.90 -22.56 -26.87
C ARG A 7 -6.70 -22.39 -25.97
N ALA A 8 -5.92 -21.34 -26.19
CA ALA A 8 -4.92 -20.89 -25.23
C ALA A 8 -5.64 -20.44 -23.96
N VAL A 9 -5.55 -21.25 -22.91
CA VAL A 9 -6.07 -20.89 -21.59
C VAL A 9 -5.08 -19.91 -20.95
N GLU A 10 -5.48 -18.67 -20.75
CA GLU A 10 -4.61 -17.66 -20.16
C GLU A 10 -4.39 -17.84 -18.67
N ALA A 11 -5.37 -18.39 -17.96
CA ALA A 11 -5.25 -18.66 -16.53
C ALA A 11 -6.09 -19.87 -16.13
N ILE A 12 -5.57 -20.65 -15.20
CA ILE A 12 -6.26 -21.80 -14.59
C ILE A 12 -6.49 -21.46 -13.12
N ALA A 13 -7.74 -21.45 -12.67
CA ALA A 13 -8.06 -21.32 -11.25
C ALA A 13 -7.57 -22.55 -10.48
N LEU A 14 -6.98 -22.32 -9.33
CA LEU A 14 -6.47 -23.40 -8.48
C LEU A 14 -7.25 -23.43 -7.16
N PRO A 15 -7.40 -24.62 -6.55
CA PRO A 15 -7.99 -24.74 -5.22
C PRO A 15 -7.07 -24.12 -4.17
N ALA A 16 -7.63 -23.64 -3.07
CA ALA A 16 -6.85 -23.24 -1.90
C ALA A 16 -6.61 -24.50 -1.01
N PRO A 17 -5.40 -24.60 -0.38
CA PRO A 17 -4.23 -23.73 -0.54
C PRO A 17 -3.45 -24.09 -1.82
N SER A 18 -2.93 -23.08 -2.49
CA SER A 18 -2.02 -23.25 -3.63
C SER A 18 -0.86 -22.27 -3.50
N PRO A 19 0.39 -22.67 -3.81
CA PRO A 19 1.55 -21.79 -3.75
C PRO A 19 1.65 -20.83 -4.95
N TRP A 20 0.71 -20.86 -5.89
CA TRP A 20 0.67 -19.99 -7.05
C TRP A 20 -0.62 -19.19 -7.09
N GLY A 21 -0.49 -17.91 -7.38
CA GLY A 21 -1.66 -17.08 -7.52
C GLY A 21 -1.37 -15.60 -7.62
N SER A 22 -2.44 -14.86 -7.74
CA SER A 22 -2.49 -13.42 -7.78
C SER A 22 -3.03 -12.85 -6.46
N LEU A 23 -3.07 -11.53 -6.43
CA LEU A 23 -3.75 -10.75 -5.42
C LEU A 23 -4.82 -9.89 -6.09
N VAL A 24 -5.95 -9.74 -5.43
CA VAL A 24 -6.98 -8.77 -5.76
C VAL A 24 -6.95 -7.70 -4.69
N ILE A 25 -6.85 -6.45 -5.11
CA ILE A 25 -6.86 -5.28 -4.23
C ILE A 25 -8.20 -4.56 -4.38
N ASP A 26 -8.90 -4.42 -3.28
CA ASP A 26 -10.02 -3.48 -3.19
C ASP A 26 -9.46 -2.05 -3.14
N THR A 27 -9.39 -1.40 -4.30
CA THR A 27 -8.88 -0.03 -4.43
C THR A 27 -9.73 0.98 -3.68
N GLY A 28 -11.02 0.68 -3.45
CA GLY A 28 -11.93 1.49 -2.65
C GLY A 28 -11.59 1.49 -1.17
N ARG A 29 -11.04 0.40 -0.63
CA ARG A 29 -10.63 0.27 0.78
C ARG A 29 -9.15 0.56 1.00
N CYS A 30 -8.31 0.29 0.01
CA CYS A 30 -6.86 0.41 0.12
C CYS A 30 -6.43 1.87 0.34
N THR A 31 -5.81 2.16 1.49
CA THR A 31 -5.25 3.48 1.83
C THR A 31 -3.85 3.72 1.27
N MET A 32 -3.27 2.75 0.57
CA MET A 32 -1.87 2.80 0.09
C MET A 32 -0.84 3.01 1.21
N CYS A 33 -1.09 2.45 2.40
CA CYS A 33 -0.17 2.51 3.54
C CYS A 33 1.10 1.67 3.36
N LEU A 34 1.14 0.79 2.34
CA LEU A 34 2.25 -0.08 1.94
C LEU A 34 2.70 -1.10 3.02
N ALA A 35 1.94 -1.30 4.09
CA ALA A 35 2.25 -2.30 5.11
C ALA A 35 2.39 -3.71 4.51
N CYS A 36 1.62 -4.02 3.46
CA CYS A 36 1.70 -5.28 2.73
C CYS A 36 3.01 -5.47 1.96
N VAL A 37 3.69 -4.39 1.56
CA VAL A 37 5.02 -4.45 0.93
C VAL A 37 6.04 -4.92 1.95
N GLY A 38 6.08 -4.28 3.13
CA GLY A 38 6.98 -4.67 4.22
C GLY A 38 6.72 -6.07 4.77
N ALA A 39 5.48 -6.56 4.68
CA ALA A 39 5.11 -7.91 5.14
C ALA A 39 5.42 -9.02 4.13
N CYS A 40 5.82 -8.70 2.89
CA CYS A 40 6.03 -9.70 1.85
C CYS A 40 7.47 -10.26 1.85
N PRO A 41 7.72 -11.49 2.31
CA PRO A 41 9.08 -12.02 2.43
C PRO A 41 9.73 -12.30 1.06
N GLU A 42 8.91 -12.55 0.03
CA GLU A 42 9.36 -12.89 -1.33
C GLU A 42 9.45 -11.67 -2.25
N ALA A 43 9.30 -10.46 -1.72
CA ALA A 43 9.29 -9.22 -2.50
C ALA A 43 8.35 -9.28 -3.73
N ALA A 44 7.23 -10.01 -3.60
CA ALA A 44 6.21 -10.07 -4.64
C ALA A 44 5.46 -8.74 -4.76
N LEU A 45 5.32 -8.02 -3.64
CA LEU A 45 4.78 -6.66 -3.58
C LEU A 45 5.92 -5.66 -3.48
N ALA A 46 5.81 -4.54 -4.17
CA ALA A 46 6.77 -3.44 -4.14
C ALA A 46 6.04 -2.09 -4.21
N ASP A 47 6.65 -1.09 -3.63
CA ASP A 47 6.29 0.32 -3.80
C ASP A 47 6.95 0.91 -5.06
N ASN A 48 6.61 2.15 -5.36
CA ASN A 48 7.30 2.94 -6.37
C ASN A 48 7.84 4.21 -5.69
N PRO A 49 9.17 4.49 -5.74
CA PRO A 49 9.75 5.66 -5.09
C PRO A 49 9.27 7.00 -5.67
N ASP A 50 8.85 7.00 -6.95
CA ASP A 50 8.47 8.22 -7.67
C ASP A 50 6.97 8.53 -7.59
N LYS A 51 6.15 7.50 -7.30
CA LYS A 51 4.68 7.61 -7.29
C LYS A 51 4.07 6.71 -6.22
N PRO A 52 2.93 7.10 -5.63
CA PRO A 52 2.17 6.22 -4.75
C PRO A 52 1.54 5.07 -5.55
N GLN A 53 2.30 4.01 -5.78
CA GLN A 53 1.88 2.81 -6.49
C GLN A 53 2.17 1.56 -5.66
N LEU A 54 1.22 0.65 -5.63
CA LEU A 54 1.41 -0.72 -5.17
C LEU A 54 1.62 -1.60 -6.40
N ARG A 55 2.81 -2.18 -6.51
CA ARG A 55 3.23 -3.02 -7.64
C ARG A 55 3.36 -4.48 -7.21
N PHE A 56 3.19 -5.39 -8.16
CA PHE A 56 3.16 -6.82 -7.90
C PHE A 56 3.80 -7.63 -9.01
N THR A 57 4.63 -8.60 -8.61
CA THR A 57 5.23 -9.61 -9.50
C THR A 57 4.69 -10.98 -9.10
N GLU A 58 3.74 -11.53 -9.89
CA GLU A 58 3.02 -12.74 -9.56
C GLU A 58 3.94 -13.98 -9.43
N LYS A 59 5.03 -14.02 -10.19
CA LYS A 59 6.01 -15.10 -10.11
C LYS A 59 6.58 -15.30 -8.70
N ASN A 60 6.74 -14.21 -7.95
CA ASN A 60 7.34 -14.23 -6.62
C ASN A 60 6.32 -14.56 -5.52
N CYS A 61 5.02 -14.52 -5.83
CA CYS A 61 3.98 -14.72 -4.83
C CYS A 61 3.80 -16.20 -4.51
N VAL A 62 3.97 -16.56 -3.25
CA VAL A 62 3.78 -17.93 -2.73
C VAL A 62 2.44 -18.10 -2.00
N GLN A 63 1.52 -17.14 -2.13
CA GLN A 63 0.17 -17.19 -1.54
C GLN A 63 0.15 -17.42 -0.02
N CYS A 64 1.17 -16.95 0.71
CA CYS A 64 1.29 -17.16 2.16
C CYS A 64 0.26 -16.38 3.01
N GLY A 65 -0.40 -15.36 2.44
CA GLY A 65 -1.44 -14.59 3.12
C GLY A 65 -0.95 -13.49 4.06
N LEU A 66 0.35 -13.34 4.32
CA LEU A 66 0.89 -12.34 5.25
C LEU A 66 0.45 -10.91 4.89
N CYS A 67 0.47 -10.56 3.60
CA CYS A 67 0.01 -9.25 3.13
C CYS A 67 -1.47 -8.98 3.43
N ALA A 68 -2.33 -10.00 3.33
CA ALA A 68 -3.75 -9.89 3.65
C ALA A 68 -3.96 -9.77 5.16
N GLY A 69 -3.23 -10.57 5.97
CA GLY A 69 -3.29 -10.52 7.43
C GLY A 69 -2.77 -9.22 8.04
N THR A 70 -1.78 -8.59 7.38
CA THR A 70 -1.19 -7.31 7.83
C THR A 70 -2.01 -6.10 7.39
N CYS A 71 -2.92 -6.24 6.41
CA CYS A 71 -3.67 -5.12 5.87
C CYS A 71 -4.70 -4.57 6.87
N PRO A 72 -4.54 -3.35 7.41
CA PRO A 72 -5.46 -2.78 8.38
C PRO A 72 -6.85 -2.49 7.79
N GLU A 73 -6.93 -2.33 6.47
CA GLU A 73 -8.16 -2.06 5.74
C GLU A 73 -8.81 -3.34 5.17
N GLN A 74 -8.19 -4.52 5.38
CA GLN A 74 -8.66 -5.79 4.82
C GLN A 74 -8.95 -5.70 3.31
N ALA A 75 -8.10 -4.97 2.59
CA ALA A 75 -8.28 -4.66 1.17
C ALA A 75 -7.63 -5.69 0.23
N ILE A 76 -7.07 -6.79 0.75
CA ILE A 76 -6.31 -7.76 -0.04
C ILE A 76 -6.98 -9.13 0.04
N THR A 77 -7.25 -9.69 -1.13
CA THR A 77 -7.76 -11.06 -1.27
C THR A 77 -6.79 -11.90 -2.09
N LEU A 78 -6.48 -13.10 -1.61
CA LEU A 78 -5.68 -14.09 -2.34
C LEU A 78 -6.51 -14.67 -3.47
N GLN A 79 -5.89 -14.84 -4.63
CA GLN A 79 -6.51 -15.46 -5.82
C GLN A 79 -5.62 -16.59 -6.33
N PRO A 80 -5.78 -17.83 -5.82
CA PRO A 80 -5.02 -18.97 -6.30
C PRO A 80 -5.28 -19.23 -7.78
N ARG A 81 -4.20 -19.17 -8.57
CA ARG A 81 -4.27 -19.43 -10.01
C ARG A 81 -2.91 -19.74 -10.60
N LEU A 82 -2.91 -20.42 -11.75
CA LEU A 82 -1.73 -20.51 -12.61
C LEU A 82 -1.94 -19.61 -13.83
N TRP A 83 -1.13 -18.56 -13.95
CA TRP A 83 -1.23 -17.60 -15.05
C TRP A 83 -0.27 -17.97 -16.18
N LEU A 84 -0.82 -18.31 -17.34
CA LEU A 84 -0.13 -18.86 -18.50
C LEU A 84 -0.02 -17.87 -19.68
N ALA A 85 -0.56 -16.66 -19.53
CA ALA A 85 -0.48 -15.64 -20.57
C ALA A 85 0.97 -15.43 -21.05
N ASP A 86 1.15 -15.22 -22.35
CA ASP A 86 2.45 -15.14 -23.04
C ASP A 86 3.37 -16.33 -22.74
N GLY A 87 2.81 -17.54 -22.69
CA GLY A 87 3.59 -18.73 -22.32
C GLY A 87 4.16 -18.68 -20.90
N GLY A 88 3.45 -18.01 -19.97
CA GLY A 88 3.85 -17.84 -18.58
C GLY A 88 4.86 -16.68 -18.37
N LYS A 89 5.17 -15.90 -19.39
CA LYS A 89 6.07 -14.73 -19.23
C LYS A 89 5.40 -13.57 -18.51
N ALA A 90 4.08 -13.38 -18.70
CA ALA A 90 3.32 -12.28 -18.08
C ALA A 90 3.42 -12.28 -16.56
N ARG A 91 3.44 -13.45 -15.91
CA ARG A 91 3.59 -13.57 -14.45
C ARG A 91 4.93 -13.05 -13.90
N LYS A 92 5.95 -12.92 -14.76
CA LYS A 92 7.28 -12.41 -14.42
C LYS A 92 7.34 -10.88 -14.46
N GLN A 93 6.39 -10.27 -15.14
CA GLN A 93 6.33 -8.81 -15.28
C GLN A 93 5.69 -8.19 -14.04
N MET A 94 6.32 -7.11 -13.58
CA MET A 94 5.76 -6.29 -12.52
C MET A 94 4.58 -5.49 -13.08
N ARG A 95 3.44 -5.51 -12.38
CA ARG A 95 2.25 -4.74 -12.74
C ARG A 95 1.78 -3.88 -11.58
N VAL A 96 1.14 -2.77 -11.88
CA VAL A 96 0.52 -1.91 -10.88
C VAL A 96 -0.81 -2.54 -10.45
N LEU A 97 -1.00 -2.75 -9.15
CA LEU A 97 -2.26 -3.21 -8.55
C LEU A 97 -3.14 -2.06 -8.08
N ASN A 98 -2.51 -0.98 -7.61
CA ASN A 98 -3.20 0.22 -7.18
C ASN A 98 -2.28 1.43 -7.35
N GLU A 99 -2.86 2.58 -7.67
CA GLU A 99 -2.18 3.88 -7.75
C GLU A 99 -3.07 4.93 -7.10
N ALA A 100 -2.47 5.87 -6.39
CA ALA A 100 -3.17 6.95 -5.73
C ALA A 100 -2.47 8.29 -5.98
N GLU A 101 -3.20 9.37 -5.82
CA GLU A 101 -2.60 10.70 -5.83
C GLU A 101 -1.86 10.97 -4.51
N PRO A 102 -0.67 11.61 -4.57
CA PRO A 102 0.04 12.02 -3.37
C PRO A 102 -0.73 13.16 -2.67
N TYR A 103 -0.77 13.09 -1.34
CA TYR A 103 -1.18 14.23 -0.53
C TYR A 103 -0.07 15.28 -0.50
N ARG A 104 -0.44 16.55 -0.49
CA ARG A 104 0.53 17.66 -0.45
C ARG A 104 0.54 18.31 0.92
N CYS A 105 1.75 18.55 1.42
CA CYS A 105 1.97 19.22 2.68
C CYS A 105 1.30 20.61 2.70
N ILE A 106 0.52 20.89 3.74
CA ILE A 106 -0.19 22.18 3.86
C ILE A 106 0.75 23.38 4.04
N ARG A 107 2.03 23.13 4.39
CA ARG A 107 3.03 24.19 4.65
C ARG A 107 3.96 24.43 3.46
N CYS A 108 4.58 23.38 2.91
CA CYS A 108 5.58 23.50 1.84
C CYS A 108 5.13 22.96 0.48
N ASN A 109 3.90 22.42 0.40
CA ASN A 109 3.32 21.81 -0.81
C ASN A 109 4.11 20.60 -1.37
N ALA A 110 5.12 20.09 -0.65
CA ALA A 110 5.81 18.86 -1.04
C ALA A 110 4.86 17.65 -0.97
N PRO A 111 4.94 16.72 -1.92
CA PRO A 111 4.13 15.50 -1.89
C PRO A 111 4.62 14.58 -0.76
N PHE A 112 3.68 14.01 0.01
CA PHE A 112 3.97 13.00 1.03
C PHE A 112 2.72 12.15 1.29
N GLY A 113 2.89 10.84 1.54
CA GLY A 113 1.77 9.94 1.76
C GLY A 113 0.74 9.96 0.61
N THR A 114 -0.46 9.52 0.88
CA THR A 114 -1.59 9.55 -0.06
C THR A 114 -2.78 10.30 0.53
N LEU A 115 -3.62 10.89 -0.30
CA LEU A 115 -4.81 11.62 0.13
C LEU A 115 -5.66 10.76 1.09
N ARG A 116 -5.97 9.54 0.65
CA ARG A 116 -6.80 8.60 1.44
C ARG A 116 -6.14 8.20 2.78
N ALA A 117 -4.82 7.96 2.80
CA ALA A 117 -4.12 7.62 4.04
C ALA A 117 -4.19 8.76 5.06
N ILE A 118 -3.97 10.00 4.60
CA ILE A 118 -4.03 11.18 5.47
C ILE A 118 -5.47 11.40 5.97
N GLU A 119 -6.47 11.35 5.09
CA GLU A 119 -7.88 11.51 5.48
C GLU A 119 -8.34 10.43 6.46
N THR A 120 -7.97 9.16 6.21
CA THR A 120 -8.29 8.05 7.12
C THR A 120 -7.64 8.25 8.49
N MET A 121 -6.36 8.65 8.52
CA MET A 121 -5.64 8.93 9.77
C MET A 121 -6.27 10.10 10.53
N VAL A 122 -6.54 11.21 9.86
CA VAL A 122 -7.19 12.38 10.46
C VAL A 122 -8.57 12.01 10.99
N GLY A 123 -9.38 11.25 10.23
CA GLY A 123 -10.69 10.81 10.66
C GLY A 123 -10.66 9.89 11.90
N ARG A 124 -9.71 8.95 11.95
CA ARG A 124 -9.54 8.06 13.12
C ARG A 124 -9.09 8.80 14.38
N LEU A 125 -8.32 9.88 14.24
CA LEU A 125 -7.79 10.66 15.34
C LEU A 125 -8.64 11.87 15.73
N ALA A 126 -9.67 12.21 14.96
CA ALA A 126 -10.51 13.40 15.18
C ALA A 126 -11.19 13.45 16.57
N GLY A 127 -11.49 12.30 17.16
CA GLY A 127 -12.07 12.21 18.51
C GLY A 127 -11.05 12.15 19.66
N HIS A 128 -9.76 12.09 19.35
CA HIS A 128 -8.71 11.90 20.35
C HIS A 128 -8.23 13.25 20.90
N ALA A 129 -8.22 13.43 22.24
CA ALA A 129 -7.89 14.71 22.88
C ALA A 129 -6.53 15.29 22.50
N MET A 130 -5.52 14.43 22.24
CA MET A 130 -4.17 14.86 21.84
C MET A 130 -4.08 15.40 20.40
N PHE A 131 -5.08 15.12 19.55
CA PHE A 131 -5.07 15.52 18.13
C PHE A 131 -6.12 16.59 17.85
N GLN A 132 -6.17 17.61 18.71
CA GLN A 132 -7.03 18.78 18.54
C GLN A 132 -6.20 20.00 18.13
N GLY A 133 -6.83 20.98 17.48
CA GLY A 133 -6.18 22.24 17.09
C GLY A 133 -4.93 22.05 16.25
N LYS A 134 -3.81 22.63 16.67
CA LYS A 134 -2.51 22.56 15.97
C LYS A 134 -2.01 21.13 15.75
N ALA A 135 -2.24 20.23 16.70
CA ALA A 135 -1.81 18.84 16.58
C ALA A 135 -2.54 18.11 15.44
N ALA A 136 -3.82 18.40 15.20
CA ALA A 136 -4.56 17.88 14.05
C ALA A 136 -4.03 18.44 12.71
N GLU A 137 -3.64 19.69 12.65
CA GLU A 137 -3.04 20.30 11.45
C GLU A 137 -1.69 19.66 11.12
N ARG A 138 -0.88 19.35 12.12
CA ARG A 138 0.42 18.68 11.97
C ARG A 138 0.31 17.31 11.28
N LEU A 139 -0.83 16.63 11.39
CA LEU A 139 -1.08 15.39 10.63
C LEU A 139 -1.08 15.60 9.12
N LYS A 140 -1.32 16.82 8.66
CA LYS A 140 -1.36 17.22 7.25
C LYS A 140 -0.04 17.82 6.75
N MET A 141 1.02 17.79 7.58
CA MET A 141 2.35 18.26 7.24
C MET A 141 3.30 17.10 6.93
N CYS A 142 4.22 17.31 6.00
CA CYS A 142 5.34 16.38 5.79
C CYS A 142 6.25 16.31 7.03
N GLY A 143 7.12 15.30 7.10
CA GLY A 143 7.98 15.08 8.26
C GLY A 143 8.78 16.30 8.66
N ASP A 144 9.45 16.94 7.70
CA ASP A 144 10.29 18.11 7.94
C ASP A 144 9.48 19.30 8.47
N CYS A 145 8.36 19.63 7.82
CA CYS A 145 7.51 20.74 8.27
C CYS A 145 6.91 20.49 9.65
N ARG A 146 6.56 19.25 9.97
CA ARG A 146 6.04 18.86 11.28
C ARG A 146 7.07 19.04 12.37
N VAL A 147 8.31 18.58 12.14
CA VAL A 147 9.41 18.75 13.09
C VAL A 147 9.70 20.24 13.33
N ILE A 148 9.79 21.05 12.27
CA ILE A 148 10.01 22.50 12.40
C ILE A 148 8.86 23.15 13.18
N ASP A 149 7.61 22.78 12.88
CA ASP A 149 6.43 23.35 13.54
C ASP A 149 6.42 23.05 15.04
N ILE A 150 6.65 21.78 15.42
CA ILE A 150 6.76 21.38 16.83
C ILE A 150 7.90 22.13 17.54
N HIS A 151 9.06 22.24 16.88
CA HIS A 151 10.24 22.84 17.50
C HIS A 151 10.12 24.36 17.68
N THR A 152 9.38 25.02 16.81
CA THR A 152 9.16 26.46 16.84
C THR A 152 7.89 26.88 17.58
N ASP A 153 7.03 25.95 17.96
CA ASP A 153 5.81 26.24 18.73
C ASP A 153 6.18 26.60 20.19
N PRO A 154 5.84 27.82 20.66
CA PRO A 154 6.13 28.22 22.04
C PRO A 154 5.25 27.49 23.06
N ASP A 155 4.10 26.95 22.65
CA ASP A 155 3.14 26.26 23.53
C ASP A 155 3.48 24.75 23.67
N GLU A 156 4.47 24.26 22.94
CA GLU A 156 4.86 22.85 22.97
C GLU A 156 5.88 22.58 24.06
N VAL A 157 5.60 21.58 24.91
CA VAL A 157 6.54 21.19 25.99
C VAL A 157 7.72 20.44 25.36
N LYS A 158 8.92 21.00 25.54
CA LYS A 158 10.17 20.39 25.05
C LYS A 158 10.80 19.55 26.17
N VAL A 159 11.48 18.47 25.77
CA VAL A 159 12.23 17.62 26.73
C VAL A 159 13.29 18.45 27.49
N THR A 160 13.77 19.54 26.89
CA THR A 160 14.71 20.49 27.53
C THR A 160 14.07 21.39 28.58
N ASP A 161 12.75 21.43 28.68
CA ASP A 161 11.99 22.27 29.64
C ASP A 161 11.57 21.45 30.88
N LEU A 162 11.95 20.16 30.94
CA LEU A 162 11.79 19.24 32.06
C LEU A 162 13.06 19.13 32.89
#